data_915a0503bd27a16368bb1c74c8915bda
#
_entry.id   915a0503bd27a16368bb1c74c8915bda
#
_cell.length_a   1.000
_cell.length_b   1.000
_cell.length_c   1.000
_cell.angle_alpha   90.00
_cell.angle_beta   90.00
_cell.angle_gamma   90.00
#
_symmetry.space_group_name_H-M   'P 1'
#
loop_
_entity.id
_entity.type
_entity.pdbx_description
1 polymer ?
#
loop_
_entity_poly.entity_id
_entity_poly.type
_entity_poly.pdbx_seq_one_letter_code
_entity_poly.pdbx_strand_id
1 'polypeptide(L)'
;MSLKAVCHVAASVFVLAVPSGAHAQLETPAHWRWVTDRPAPLVTGQVLPDTGWRFVAMPPGWHVTMGPGGVLYDPAYTAAGRYALEAEIFLFPEKSDQGFGIFVGGRALDAEGRAYLAFMIRHDGQAAIVRHAGDAITPLVSWTPGDSVVKQDSSGTARNVLRVAVERDSVFFDVNGGRVASVPRTAEFDGHFGFRVGAGLNLHISTLDFMQRIAPPRR
;
A
#
# COMPACT_ATOMS: atom_id res chain seq x y z
N MET A 1 -3.66 -37.15 77.26
CA MET A 1 -2.74 -36.91 76.19
C MET A 1 -3.56 -36.37 74.99
N SER A 2 -3.46 -35.08 74.75
CA SER A 2 -4.25 -34.35 73.70
C SER A 2 -3.36 -34.02 72.50
N LEU A 3 -3.66 -34.62 71.35
CA LEU A 3 -2.91 -34.35 70.09
C LEU A 3 -3.55 -33.13 69.43
N LYS A 4 -2.78 -32.06 69.32
CA LYS A 4 -3.17 -30.88 68.53
C LYS A 4 -2.80 -31.11 67.08
N ALA A 5 -3.79 -31.16 66.21
CA ALA A 5 -3.59 -31.17 64.77
C ALA A 5 -3.29 -29.73 64.29
N VAL A 6 -2.16 -29.56 63.61
CA VAL A 6 -1.76 -28.31 62.96
C VAL A 6 -2.20 -28.39 61.49
N CYS A 7 -3.22 -27.59 61.14
CA CYS A 7 -3.59 -27.40 59.71
C CYS A 7 -2.63 -26.41 59.06
N HIS A 8 -1.88 -26.88 58.05
CA HIS A 8 -1.13 -26.00 57.16
C HIS A 8 -2.03 -25.56 55.99
N VAL A 9 -2.36 -24.28 55.95
CA VAL A 9 -3.03 -23.66 54.80
C VAL A 9 -1.93 -23.27 53.79
N ALA A 10 -1.90 -23.97 52.67
CA ALA A 10 -1.04 -23.61 51.55
C ALA A 10 -1.76 -22.49 50.75
N ALA A 11 -1.24 -21.29 50.80
CA ALA A 11 -1.70 -20.18 49.95
C ALA A 11 -1.11 -20.33 48.55
N SER A 12 -1.92 -20.76 47.59
CA SER A 12 -1.55 -20.77 46.19
C SER A 12 -1.59 -19.34 45.61
N VAL A 13 -0.44 -18.80 45.33
CA VAL A 13 -0.32 -17.51 44.61
C VAL A 13 -0.61 -17.79 43.12
N PHE A 14 -1.77 -17.39 42.66
CA PHE A 14 -2.08 -17.33 41.22
C PHE A 14 -1.38 -16.11 40.60
N VAL A 15 -0.28 -16.32 39.90
CA VAL A 15 0.33 -15.32 39.04
C VAL A 15 -0.52 -15.23 37.78
N LEU A 16 -1.36 -14.20 37.72
CA LEU A 16 -2.04 -13.81 36.48
C LEU A 16 -0.98 -13.32 35.49
N ALA A 17 -0.64 -14.15 34.51
CA ALA A 17 0.13 -13.73 33.36
C ALA A 17 -0.70 -12.70 32.58
N VAL A 18 -0.35 -11.43 32.69
CA VAL A 18 -0.88 -10.37 31.84
C VAL A 18 -0.38 -10.70 30.44
N PRO A 19 -1.27 -10.87 29.42
CA PRO A 19 -0.81 -11.05 28.06
C PRO A 19 -0.02 -9.81 27.69
N SER A 20 1.26 -9.99 27.36
CA SER A 20 2.10 -8.93 26.79
C SER A 20 1.38 -8.42 25.55
N GLY A 21 0.86 -7.19 25.61
CA GLY A 21 0.22 -6.55 24.48
C GLY A 21 1.17 -6.64 23.29
N ALA A 22 0.68 -7.17 22.18
CA ALA A 22 1.41 -7.21 20.93
C ALA A 22 1.79 -5.75 20.59
N HIS A 23 3.02 -5.37 20.90
CA HIS A 23 3.57 -4.11 20.42
C HIS A 23 3.62 -4.22 18.90
N ALA A 24 2.81 -3.43 18.21
CA ALA A 24 2.89 -3.31 16.76
C ALA A 24 4.33 -2.93 16.41
N GLN A 25 5.05 -3.85 15.77
CA GLN A 25 6.44 -3.64 15.43
C GLN A 25 6.51 -2.62 14.29
N LEU A 26 7.30 -1.58 14.50
CA LEU A 26 7.66 -0.60 13.48
C LEU A 26 8.71 -1.21 12.57
N GLU A 27 8.31 -2.17 11.75
CA GLU A 27 9.21 -2.83 10.82
C GLU A 27 8.64 -2.72 9.42
N THR A 28 9.38 -2.06 8.54
CA THR A 28 9.14 -2.20 7.10
C THR A 28 9.28 -3.68 6.73
N PRO A 29 8.49 -4.19 5.77
CA PRO A 29 8.70 -5.55 5.30
C PRO A 29 10.16 -5.73 4.90
N ALA A 30 10.77 -6.84 5.33
CA ALA A 30 12.14 -7.15 4.95
C ALA A 30 12.28 -7.06 3.42
N HIS A 31 13.33 -6.39 2.95
CA HIS A 31 13.65 -6.13 1.55
C HIS A 31 12.83 -5.04 0.85
N TRP A 32 11.72 -4.57 1.38
CA TRP A 32 10.97 -3.47 0.79
C TRP A 32 11.67 -2.13 1.01
N ARG A 33 11.55 -1.23 0.02
CA ARG A 33 12.12 0.11 0.03
C ARG A 33 11.03 1.17 -0.01
N TRP A 34 11.24 2.21 0.78
CA TRP A 34 10.50 3.46 0.70
C TRP A 34 11.35 4.52 0.04
N VAL A 35 10.81 5.14 -1.00
CA VAL A 35 11.41 6.32 -1.62
C VAL A 35 10.39 7.44 -1.53
N THR A 36 10.65 8.37 -0.64
CA THR A 36 9.78 9.54 -0.40
C THR A 36 10.03 10.62 -1.46
N ASP A 37 9.01 11.42 -1.75
CA ASP A 37 9.10 12.51 -2.74
C ASP A 37 10.06 13.62 -2.31
N ARG A 38 10.30 13.74 -1.02
CA ARG A 38 11.33 14.56 -0.39
C ARG A 38 11.89 13.82 0.83
N PRO A 39 13.13 14.10 1.25
CA PRO A 39 13.71 13.46 2.42
C PRO A 39 12.79 13.55 3.64
N ALA A 40 12.52 12.42 4.27
CA ALA A 40 11.65 12.36 5.45
C ALA A 40 12.04 11.16 6.33
N PRO A 41 12.11 11.34 7.67
CA PRO A 41 12.44 10.26 8.57
C PRO A 41 11.26 9.29 8.77
N LEU A 42 11.57 8.02 9.04
CA LEU A 42 10.64 7.10 9.67
C LEU A 42 10.45 7.54 11.13
N VAL A 43 9.22 7.70 11.57
CA VAL A 43 8.92 8.11 12.94
C VAL A 43 8.16 7.03 13.70
N THR A 44 8.41 6.93 15.00
CA THR A 44 7.83 5.91 15.89
C THR A 44 6.57 6.38 16.62
N GLY A 45 6.32 7.68 16.62
CA GLY A 45 5.16 8.30 17.24
C GLY A 45 4.05 8.64 16.24
N GLN A 46 3.23 9.63 16.59
CA GLN A 46 2.27 10.20 15.67
C GLN A 46 3.03 10.93 14.55
N VAL A 47 2.67 10.65 13.29
CA VAL A 47 3.21 11.38 12.15
C VAL A 47 2.52 12.73 12.08
N LEU A 48 3.31 13.80 12.15
CA LEU A 48 2.81 15.13 11.87
C LEU A 48 2.81 15.37 10.35
N PRO A 49 1.84 16.13 9.83
CA PRO A 49 1.84 16.50 8.42
C PRO A 49 3.21 17.04 8.00
N ASP A 50 3.69 16.63 6.84
CA ASP A 50 4.93 17.07 6.21
C ASP A 50 6.26 16.72 6.90
N THR A 51 6.27 16.00 8.03
CA THR A 51 7.50 15.78 8.80
C THR A 51 8.12 14.39 8.69
N GLY A 52 7.35 13.36 8.35
CA GLY A 52 7.88 12.00 8.31
C GLY A 52 6.86 10.98 7.83
N TRP A 53 7.20 9.74 7.90
CA TRP A 53 6.30 8.63 7.60
C TRP A 53 6.35 7.58 8.70
N ARG A 54 5.26 6.86 8.87
CA ARG A 54 5.11 5.80 9.87
C ARG A 54 4.65 4.52 9.17
N PHE A 55 5.25 3.43 9.55
CA PHE A 55 4.92 2.10 9.06
C PHE A 55 4.68 1.16 10.24
N VAL A 56 3.60 0.38 10.20
CA VAL A 56 3.25 -0.58 11.23
C VAL A 56 2.82 -1.88 10.58
N ALA A 57 3.50 -2.97 10.91
CA ALA A 57 3.04 -4.30 10.52
C ALA A 57 1.72 -4.59 11.26
N MET A 58 0.67 -4.85 10.50
CA MET A 58 -0.69 -5.11 11.00
C MET A 58 -1.32 -6.23 10.16
N PRO A 59 -1.04 -7.50 10.51
CA PRO A 59 -1.52 -8.63 9.72
C PRO A 59 -3.06 -8.66 9.53
N PRO A 60 -3.54 -8.98 8.30
CA PRO A 60 -2.74 -9.17 7.12
C PRO A 60 -2.33 -7.82 6.50
N GLY A 61 -1.04 -7.55 6.31
CA GLY A 61 -0.55 -6.36 5.63
C GLY A 61 0.02 -5.28 6.55
N TRP A 62 -0.11 -4.02 6.14
CA TRP A 62 0.62 -2.90 6.74
C TRP A 62 -0.23 -1.65 6.85
N HIS A 63 -0.09 -0.96 7.97
CA HIS A 63 -0.65 0.37 8.16
C HIS A 63 0.43 1.42 7.91
N VAL A 64 0.12 2.38 7.04
CA VAL A 64 1.04 3.39 6.54
C VAL A 64 0.46 4.77 6.75
N THR A 65 1.19 5.64 7.42
CA THR A 65 0.85 7.07 7.54
C THR A 65 1.97 7.89 6.92
N MET A 66 1.64 8.73 5.95
CA MET A 66 2.59 9.50 5.17
C MET A 66 2.52 10.99 5.49
N GLY A 67 3.64 11.60 5.88
CA GLY A 67 3.81 13.04 5.80
C GLY A 67 4.05 13.44 4.35
N PRO A 68 5.26 13.29 3.78
CA PRO A 68 5.48 13.41 2.33
C PRO A 68 4.98 12.15 1.63
N GLY A 69 4.57 12.30 0.37
CA GLY A 69 4.26 11.16 -0.49
C GLY A 69 5.50 10.31 -0.83
N GLY A 70 5.28 9.15 -1.43
CA GLY A 70 6.35 8.26 -1.84
C GLY A 70 5.89 7.00 -2.55
N VAL A 71 6.84 6.16 -2.90
CA VAL A 71 6.62 4.82 -3.44
C VAL A 71 7.18 3.77 -2.51
N LEU A 72 6.47 2.63 -2.41
CA LEU A 72 6.88 1.46 -1.65
C LEU A 72 6.97 0.27 -2.61
N TYR A 73 8.10 -0.42 -2.63
CA TYR A 73 8.33 -1.55 -3.53
C TYR A 73 9.37 -2.51 -2.99
N ASP A 74 9.31 -3.76 -3.45
CA ASP A 74 10.39 -4.73 -3.25
C ASP A 74 11.27 -4.77 -4.52
N PRO A 75 12.56 -4.41 -4.43
CA PRO A 75 13.45 -4.39 -5.58
C PRO A 75 13.75 -5.78 -6.17
N ALA A 76 13.40 -6.86 -5.47
CA ALA A 76 13.54 -8.21 -5.99
C ALA A 76 12.49 -8.53 -7.08
N TYR A 77 11.38 -7.78 -7.15
CA TYR A 77 10.30 -8.06 -8.08
C TYR A 77 10.23 -7.04 -9.21
N THR A 78 10.12 -7.58 -10.42
CA THR A 78 9.82 -6.83 -11.65
C THR A 78 8.74 -7.55 -12.44
N ALA A 79 7.95 -6.79 -13.18
CA ALA A 79 6.93 -7.30 -14.08
C ALA A 79 7.28 -6.96 -15.53
N ALA A 80 7.06 -7.87 -16.44
CA ALA A 80 7.24 -7.66 -17.87
C ALA A 80 6.27 -8.55 -18.69
N GLY A 81 5.93 -8.11 -19.90
CA GLY A 81 5.04 -8.86 -20.76
C GLY A 81 3.58 -8.78 -20.31
N ARG A 82 2.91 -9.92 -20.19
CA ARG A 82 1.51 -10.01 -19.75
C ARG A 82 1.45 -10.36 -18.27
N TYR A 83 0.85 -9.49 -17.46
CA TYR A 83 0.71 -9.70 -16.03
C TYR A 83 -0.49 -8.96 -15.47
N ALA A 84 -0.85 -9.27 -14.24
CA ALA A 84 -1.80 -8.49 -13.47
C ALA A 84 -1.27 -8.27 -12.04
N LEU A 85 -1.59 -7.11 -11.50
CA LEU A 85 -1.40 -6.75 -10.11
C LEU A 85 -2.77 -6.45 -9.51
N GLU A 86 -3.01 -6.91 -8.28
CA GLU A 86 -4.22 -6.59 -7.54
C GLU A 86 -3.85 -6.26 -6.10
N ALA A 87 -4.42 -5.19 -5.56
CA ALA A 87 -4.16 -4.75 -4.20
C ALA A 87 -5.46 -4.32 -3.50
N GLU A 88 -5.62 -4.75 -2.26
CA GLU A 88 -6.66 -4.26 -1.37
C GLU A 88 -6.10 -3.18 -0.47
N ILE A 89 -6.74 -2.00 -0.51
CA ILE A 89 -6.31 -0.83 0.24
C ILE A 89 -7.50 -0.20 0.96
N PHE A 90 -7.32 0.07 2.25
CA PHE A 90 -8.24 0.83 3.07
C PHE A 90 -7.68 2.24 3.26
N LEU A 91 -8.49 3.24 2.97
CA LEU A 91 -8.23 4.63 3.32
C LEU A 91 -8.86 4.89 4.68
N PHE A 92 -8.12 5.55 5.58
CA PHE A 92 -8.58 6.00 6.89
C PHE A 92 -8.82 7.51 6.89
N PRO A 93 -9.50 8.06 7.95
CA PRO A 93 -9.80 9.48 8.01
C PRO A 93 -8.54 10.34 7.90
N GLU A 94 -8.51 11.16 6.86
CA GLU A 94 -7.49 12.16 6.60
C GLU A 94 -8.08 13.32 5.79
N LYS A 95 -7.44 14.48 5.82
CA LYS A 95 -7.87 15.66 5.08
C LYS A 95 -7.06 15.89 3.79
N SER A 96 -6.46 14.84 3.25
CA SER A 96 -5.60 14.94 2.08
C SER A 96 -6.38 14.66 0.79
N ASP A 97 -6.28 15.58 -0.16
CA ASP A 97 -6.80 15.40 -1.53
C ASP A 97 -5.84 14.63 -2.44
N GLN A 98 -4.79 14.04 -1.86
CA GLN A 98 -3.81 13.26 -2.60
C GLN A 98 -4.34 11.88 -2.98
N GLY A 99 -3.79 11.32 -4.06
CA GLY A 99 -4.13 9.97 -4.51
C GLY A 99 -3.23 8.88 -3.92
N PHE A 100 -3.74 7.67 -3.95
CA PHE A 100 -3.01 6.45 -3.59
C PHE A 100 -3.38 5.30 -4.52
N GLY A 101 -2.49 4.32 -4.63
CA GLY A 101 -2.77 3.13 -5.42
C GLY A 101 -1.52 2.35 -5.81
N ILE A 102 -1.55 1.75 -6.99
CA ILE A 102 -0.51 0.88 -7.52
C ILE A 102 0.35 1.65 -8.54
N PHE A 103 1.67 1.50 -8.47
CA PHE A 103 2.51 1.89 -9.59
C PHE A 103 3.09 0.67 -10.32
N VAL A 104 3.40 0.86 -11.60
CA VAL A 104 4.02 -0.13 -12.50
C VAL A 104 5.12 0.53 -13.33
N GLY A 105 5.97 -0.29 -13.94
CA GLY A 105 7.03 0.20 -14.85
C GLY A 105 8.10 1.01 -14.15
N GLY A 106 8.34 0.77 -12.86
CA GLY A 106 9.31 1.50 -12.06
C GLY A 106 10.73 1.30 -12.53
N ARG A 107 11.45 2.41 -12.72
CA ARG A 107 12.87 2.46 -13.10
C ARG A 107 13.57 3.53 -12.31
N ALA A 108 14.81 3.29 -11.90
CA ALA A 108 15.65 4.23 -11.16
C ALA A 108 14.90 4.91 -9.98
N LEU A 109 14.12 4.13 -9.24
CA LEU A 109 13.15 4.66 -8.26
C LEU A 109 13.81 5.43 -7.11
N ASP A 110 15.07 5.13 -6.80
CA ASP A 110 15.90 5.74 -5.77
C ASP A 110 16.91 6.78 -6.31
N ALA A 111 16.75 7.21 -7.57
CA ALA A 111 17.63 8.18 -8.23
C ALA A 111 16.83 9.36 -8.82
N GLU A 112 17.54 10.43 -9.20
CA GLU A 112 16.94 11.63 -9.82
C GLU A 112 16.12 11.34 -11.08
N GLY A 113 16.53 10.32 -11.87
CA GLY A 113 15.84 9.91 -13.10
C GLY A 113 14.68 8.94 -12.87
N ARG A 114 14.11 8.86 -11.67
CA ARG A 114 13.00 7.93 -11.37
C ARG A 114 11.84 8.09 -12.34
N ALA A 115 11.34 6.94 -12.81
CA ALA A 115 10.19 6.91 -13.72
C ALA A 115 9.26 5.76 -13.36
N TYR A 116 7.95 5.99 -13.43
CA TYR A 116 6.91 4.98 -13.22
C TYR A 116 5.55 5.51 -13.69
N LEU A 117 4.59 4.60 -13.84
CA LEU A 117 3.18 4.90 -14.09
C LEU A 117 2.39 4.56 -12.83
N ALA A 118 1.65 5.52 -12.29
CA ALA A 118 0.82 5.33 -11.10
C ALA A 118 -0.67 5.30 -11.48
N PHE A 119 -1.34 4.22 -11.16
CA PHE A 119 -2.80 4.13 -11.10
C PHE A 119 -3.25 4.50 -9.70
N MET A 120 -3.97 5.59 -9.58
CA MET A 120 -4.36 6.17 -8.29
C MET A 120 -5.86 6.43 -8.22
N ILE A 121 -6.38 6.33 -7.00
CA ILE A 121 -7.73 6.78 -6.63
C ILE A 121 -7.64 7.81 -5.50
N ARG A 122 -8.74 8.54 -5.27
CA ARG A 122 -8.87 9.52 -4.19
C ARG A 122 -10.13 9.27 -3.36
N HIS A 123 -10.18 9.91 -2.18
CA HIS A 123 -11.28 9.85 -1.23
C HIS A 123 -12.65 10.26 -1.83
N ASP A 124 -12.63 11.12 -2.85
CA ASP A 124 -13.81 11.68 -3.53
C ASP A 124 -14.36 10.77 -4.65
N GLY A 125 -13.75 9.61 -4.85
CA GLY A 125 -14.18 8.63 -5.86
C GLY A 125 -13.63 8.86 -7.26
N GLN A 126 -12.60 9.70 -7.41
CA GLN A 126 -11.91 9.87 -8.68
C GLN A 126 -10.76 8.88 -8.85
N ALA A 127 -10.46 8.56 -10.11
CA ALA A 127 -9.31 7.76 -10.52
C ALA A 127 -8.47 8.50 -11.57
N ALA A 128 -7.16 8.24 -11.59
CA ALA A 128 -6.23 8.78 -12.58
C ALA A 128 -5.10 7.80 -12.90
N ILE A 129 -4.52 7.93 -14.08
CA ILE A 129 -3.25 7.29 -14.43
C ILE A 129 -2.24 8.39 -14.73
N VAL A 130 -1.14 8.40 -13.97
CA VAL A 130 -0.17 9.47 -14.00
C VAL A 130 1.22 8.90 -14.31
N ARG A 131 1.92 9.53 -15.26
CA ARG A 131 3.33 9.24 -15.53
C ARG A 131 4.20 10.16 -14.67
N HIS A 132 5.14 9.56 -13.95
CA HIS A 132 6.24 10.25 -13.30
C HIS A 132 7.52 10.01 -14.08
N ALA A 133 8.27 11.07 -14.39
CA ALA A 133 9.56 11.02 -15.08
C ALA A 133 10.46 12.14 -14.54
N GLY A 134 11.35 11.80 -13.59
CA GLY A 134 12.04 12.79 -12.77
C GLY A 134 11.03 13.64 -12.00
N ASP A 135 11.13 14.96 -12.12
CA ASP A 135 10.21 15.91 -11.49
C ASP A 135 8.92 16.13 -12.31
N ALA A 136 8.89 15.65 -13.55
CA ALA A 136 7.72 15.81 -14.42
C ALA A 136 6.61 14.82 -14.05
N ILE A 137 5.40 15.35 -13.89
CA ILE A 137 4.18 14.58 -13.64
C ILE A 137 3.18 14.88 -14.76
N THR A 138 2.84 13.86 -15.54
CA THR A 138 1.97 14.02 -16.71
C THR A 138 0.82 13.02 -16.64
N PRO A 139 -0.45 13.44 -16.72
CA PRO A 139 -1.57 12.52 -16.75
C PRO A 139 -1.64 11.78 -18.10
N LEU A 140 -1.75 10.45 -18.06
CA LEU A 140 -2.21 9.64 -19.18
C LEU A 140 -3.75 9.63 -19.20
N VAL A 141 -4.34 9.58 -18.01
CA VAL A 141 -5.78 9.76 -17.77
C VAL A 141 -5.90 10.73 -16.62
N SER A 142 -6.52 11.87 -16.86
CA SER A 142 -6.77 12.90 -15.84
C SER A 142 -7.73 12.36 -14.77
N TRP A 143 -7.75 13.00 -13.61
CA TRP A 143 -8.70 12.68 -12.56
C TRP A 143 -10.13 12.73 -13.10
N THR A 144 -10.80 11.60 -13.02
CA THR A 144 -12.15 11.39 -13.57
C THR A 144 -12.95 10.58 -12.55
N PRO A 145 -14.23 10.88 -12.34
CA PRO A 145 -15.09 10.06 -11.50
C PRO A 145 -15.11 8.60 -11.97
N GLY A 146 -14.93 7.68 -11.02
CA GLY A 146 -15.05 6.23 -11.28
C GLY A 146 -16.24 5.67 -10.51
N ASP A 147 -17.27 5.19 -11.21
CA ASP A 147 -18.51 4.68 -10.57
C ASP A 147 -18.27 3.53 -9.61
N SER A 148 -17.20 2.75 -9.83
CA SER A 148 -16.82 1.62 -8.99
C SER A 148 -15.90 2.00 -7.82
N VAL A 149 -15.44 3.26 -7.75
CA VAL A 149 -14.57 3.72 -6.66
C VAL A 149 -15.42 4.02 -5.43
N VAL A 150 -15.20 3.27 -4.36
CA VAL A 150 -15.85 3.53 -3.06
C VAL A 150 -15.25 4.80 -2.45
N LYS A 151 -16.10 5.79 -2.23
CA LYS A 151 -15.75 7.05 -1.56
C LYS A 151 -15.66 6.85 -0.05
N GLN A 152 -14.94 7.73 0.61
CA GLN A 152 -14.98 7.78 2.08
C GLN A 152 -16.43 7.98 2.57
N ASP A 153 -16.80 7.18 3.55
CA ASP A 153 -18.10 7.28 4.24
C ASP A 153 -18.08 8.35 5.34
N SER A 154 -19.13 8.41 6.14
CA SER A 154 -19.23 9.34 7.26
C SER A 154 -18.20 9.11 8.37
N SER A 155 -17.60 7.92 8.45
CA SER A 155 -16.49 7.62 9.36
C SER A 155 -15.13 8.06 8.79
N GLY A 156 -15.10 8.50 7.52
CA GLY A 156 -13.89 8.85 6.79
C GLY A 156 -13.12 7.64 6.29
N THR A 157 -13.75 6.46 6.18
CA THR A 157 -13.10 5.22 5.71
C THR A 157 -13.59 4.83 4.32
N ALA A 158 -12.74 4.15 3.54
CA ALA A 158 -13.10 3.53 2.28
C ALA A 158 -12.22 2.31 2.01
N ARG A 159 -12.82 1.21 1.56
CA ARG A 159 -12.11 0.02 1.09
C ARG A 159 -12.22 -0.08 -0.42
N ASN A 160 -11.09 -0.22 -1.10
CA ASN A 160 -11.06 -0.42 -2.54
C ASN A 160 -10.07 -1.54 -2.91
N VAL A 161 -10.43 -2.32 -3.92
CA VAL A 161 -9.55 -3.29 -4.57
C VAL A 161 -9.15 -2.72 -5.93
N LEU A 162 -7.87 -2.41 -6.10
CA LEU A 162 -7.32 -1.87 -7.34
C LEU A 162 -6.66 -2.98 -8.14
N ARG A 163 -6.89 -2.98 -9.45
CA ARG A 163 -6.27 -3.96 -10.35
C ARG A 163 -5.71 -3.29 -11.59
N VAL A 164 -4.45 -3.63 -11.92
CA VAL A 164 -3.80 -3.30 -13.19
C VAL A 164 -3.59 -4.59 -13.96
N ALA A 165 -4.16 -4.70 -15.17
CA ALA A 165 -3.98 -5.87 -16.03
C ALA A 165 -3.29 -5.45 -17.33
N VAL A 166 -2.04 -5.88 -17.51
CA VAL A 166 -1.23 -5.63 -18.70
C VAL A 166 -1.42 -6.81 -19.66
N GLU A 167 -2.06 -6.55 -20.79
CA GLU A 167 -2.25 -7.51 -21.87
C GLU A 167 -1.33 -7.19 -23.06
N ARG A 168 -1.52 -7.85 -24.19
CA ARG A 168 -0.64 -7.69 -25.34
C ARG A 168 -0.59 -6.25 -25.85
N ASP A 169 -1.76 -5.65 -26.07
CA ASP A 169 -1.90 -4.38 -26.80
C ASP A 169 -2.55 -3.28 -25.93
N SER A 170 -3.05 -3.63 -24.76
CA SER A 170 -3.79 -2.74 -23.87
C SER A 170 -3.47 -3.00 -22.41
N VAL A 171 -3.58 -1.95 -21.60
CA VAL A 171 -3.54 -2.03 -20.15
C VAL A 171 -4.88 -1.57 -19.59
N PHE A 172 -5.39 -2.34 -18.68
CA PHE A 172 -6.68 -2.15 -18.06
C PHE A 172 -6.53 -1.79 -16.59
N PHE A 173 -7.31 -0.83 -16.14
CA PHE A 173 -7.33 -0.34 -14.77
C PHE A 173 -8.73 -0.52 -14.21
N ASP A 174 -8.85 -1.37 -13.19
CA ASP A 174 -10.13 -1.71 -12.59
C ASP A 174 -10.12 -1.33 -11.10
N VAL A 175 -11.26 -0.90 -10.57
CA VAL A 175 -11.50 -0.73 -9.14
C VAL A 175 -12.75 -1.51 -8.77
N ASN A 176 -12.66 -2.36 -7.74
CA ASN A 176 -13.76 -3.18 -7.25
C ASN A 176 -14.46 -3.99 -8.38
N GLY A 177 -13.68 -4.45 -9.37
CA GLY A 177 -14.15 -5.19 -10.53
C GLY A 177 -14.73 -4.33 -11.67
N GLY A 178 -14.94 -3.03 -11.47
CA GLY A 178 -15.39 -2.10 -12.51
C GLY A 178 -14.23 -1.45 -13.25
N ARG A 179 -14.29 -1.38 -14.60
CA ARG A 179 -13.29 -0.71 -15.44
C ARG A 179 -13.38 0.80 -15.29
N VAL A 180 -12.29 1.42 -14.85
CA VAL A 180 -12.18 2.89 -14.73
C VAL A 180 -11.41 3.52 -15.88
N ALA A 181 -10.47 2.78 -16.47
CA ALA A 181 -9.73 3.24 -17.63
C ALA A 181 -9.08 2.11 -18.43
N SER A 182 -8.69 2.40 -19.67
CA SER A 182 -7.78 1.58 -20.47
C SER A 182 -6.88 2.47 -21.30
N VAL A 183 -5.63 2.02 -21.50
CA VAL A 183 -4.67 2.72 -22.35
C VAL A 183 -3.92 1.72 -23.23
N PRO A 184 -3.34 2.14 -24.37
CA PRO A 184 -2.45 1.30 -25.16
C PRO A 184 -1.25 0.84 -24.33
N ARG A 185 -0.84 -0.41 -24.49
CA ARG A 185 0.36 -0.92 -23.84
C ARG A 185 1.62 -0.37 -24.52
N THR A 186 2.55 0.12 -23.71
CA THR A 186 3.90 0.50 -24.11
C THR A 186 4.92 -0.23 -23.24
N ALA A 187 6.21 -0.14 -23.59
CA ALA A 187 7.30 -0.69 -22.78
C ALA A 187 7.46 0.01 -21.41
N GLU A 188 6.79 1.13 -21.19
CA GLU A 188 6.80 1.86 -19.90
C GLU A 188 6.10 1.07 -18.78
N PHE A 189 5.25 0.10 -19.14
CA PHE A 189 4.58 -0.75 -18.15
C PHE A 189 5.49 -1.88 -17.62
N ASP A 190 6.64 -2.13 -18.24
CA ASP A 190 7.59 -3.16 -17.80
C ASP A 190 8.61 -2.56 -16.81
N GLY A 191 8.80 -3.17 -15.63
CA GLY A 191 9.73 -2.69 -14.59
C GLY A 191 9.29 -3.10 -13.18
N HIS A 192 9.81 -2.40 -12.18
CA HIS A 192 9.36 -2.59 -10.80
C HIS A 192 7.91 -2.15 -10.62
N PHE A 193 7.27 -2.70 -9.59
CA PHE A 193 5.90 -2.36 -9.20
C PHE A 193 5.77 -2.27 -7.69
N GLY A 194 4.70 -1.67 -7.23
CA GLY A 194 4.41 -1.51 -5.81
C GLY A 194 3.32 -0.47 -5.58
N PHE A 195 3.42 0.26 -4.47
CA PHE A 195 2.43 1.24 -4.07
C PHE A 195 2.92 2.65 -4.26
N ARG A 196 2.04 3.53 -4.76
CA ARG A 196 2.18 4.97 -4.71
C ARG A 196 1.24 5.51 -3.63
N VAL A 197 1.78 6.26 -2.68
CA VAL A 197 1.01 6.90 -1.61
C VAL A 197 1.29 8.40 -1.64
N GLY A 198 0.23 9.19 -1.73
CA GLY A 198 0.33 10.64 -1.70
C GLY A 198 0.63 11.19 -0.31
N ALA A 199 0.96 12.47 -0.23
CA ALA A 199 1.26 13.14 1.03
C ALA A 199 0.03 13.24 1.94
N GLY A 200 0.23 13.14 3.24
CA GLY A 200 -0.82 13.31 4.26
C GLY A 200 -1.86 12.19 4.28
N LEU A 201 -1.57 11.01 3.74
CA LEU A 201 -2.50 9.89 3.71
C LEU A 201 -2.24 8.88 4.82
N ASN A 202 -3.33 8.25 5.27
CA ASN A 202 -3.37 7.19 6.26
C ASN A 202 -4.07 5.96 5.66
N LEU A 203 -3.31 4.89 5.41
CA LEU A 203 -3.76 3.73 4.66
C LEU A 203 -3.47 2.42 5.41
N HIS A 204 -4.31 1.41 5.16
CA HIS A 204 -3.93 0.02 5.40
C HIS A 204 -3.89 -0.72 4.07
N ILE A 205 -2.76 -1.35 3.78
CA ILE A 205 -2.53 -2.17 2.59
C ILE A 205 -2.61 -3.63 3.05
N SER A 206 -3.67 -4.34 2.65
CA SER A 206 -3.89 -5.72 3.08
C SER A 206 -3.16 -6.74 2.22
N THR A 207 -3.20 -6.55 0.89
CA THR A 207 -2.61 -7.50 -0.07
C THR A 207 -1.98 -6.78 -1.25
N LEU A 208 -1.02 -7.46 -1.88
CA LEU A 208 -0.56 -7.19 -3.23
C LEU A 208 -0.31 -8.52 -3.93
N ASP A 209 -1.18 -8.88 -4.84
CA ASP A 209 -1.07 -10.09 -5.65
C ASP A 209 -0.44 -9.79 -7.01
N PHE A 210 0.54 -10.59 -7.39
CA PHE A 210 1.19 -10.53 -8.70
C PHE A 210 0.94 -11.83 -9.47
N MET A 211 0.36 -11.72 -10.66
CA MET A 211 0.04 -12.83 -11.54
C MET A 211 0.69 -12.62 -12.91
N GLN A 212 1.67 -13.44 -13.25
CA GLN A 212 2.30 -13.40 -14.55
C GLN A 212 1.71 -14.49 -15.47
N ARG A 213 1.34 -14.11 -16.70
CA ARG A 213 0.84 -15.03 -17.71
C ARG A 213 1.94 -15.42 -18.67
N ILE A 214 2.37 -16.67 -18.60
CA ILE A 214 3.36 -17.25 -19.51
C ILE A 214 2.60 -17.89 -20.68
N ALA A 215 2.88 -17.46 -21.91
CA ALA A 215 2.35 -18.14 -23.09
C ALA A 215 3.04 -19.51 -23.25
N PRO A 216 2.31 -20.60 -23.53
CA PRO A 216 2.94 -21.87 -23.86
C PRO A 216 3.82 -21.73 -25.11
N PRO A 217 4.92 -22.50 -25.23
CA PRO A 217 5.76 -22.46 -26.42
C PRO A 217 4.92 -22.82 -27.66
N ARG A 218 5.09 -22.06 -28.73
CA ARG A 218 4.45 -22.38 -30.00
C ARG A 218 5.11 -23.64 -30.53
N ARG A 219 4.30 -24.66 -30.79
CA ARG A 219 4.75 -25.87 -31.51
C ARG A 219 5.00 -25.55 -32.98
#